data_0b6cb417a51d2c3ef789931b013d3740
#
_entry.id   0b6cb417a51d2c3ef789931b013d3740
#
_cell.length_a   1.000
_cell.length_b   1.000
_cell.length_c   1.000
_cell.angle_alpha   90.00
_cell.angle_beta   90.00
_cell.angle_gamma   90.00
#
_symmetry.space_group_name_H-M   'P 1'
#
loop_
_entity.id
_entity.type
_entity.pdbx_description
1 polymer ?
#
loop_
_entity_poly.entity_id
_entity_poly.type
_entity_poly.pdbx_seq_one_letter_code
_entity_poly.pdbx_strand_id
1 'polypeptide(L)'
;MNLFENVKAVVTVRQAAEHYGLKVGRGNMACCPFHNDHTPSMKLNEDYFYCFGCGATGDVIGLTARLFNLSNYEAAQKLAYDF
;
A
#
# COMPACT_ATOMS: atom_id res chain seq x y z
N MET A 1 -17.78 -2.81 13.23
CA MET A 1 -16.85 -2.58 12.09
C MET A 1 -16.66 -3.87 11.31
N ASN A 2 -16.56 -3.77 10.00
CA ASN A 2 -16.27 -4.94 9.18
C ASN A 2 -14.75 -5.12 9.02
N LEU A 3 -14.35 -6.20 8.36
CA LEU A 3 -12.93 -6.51 8.16
C LEU A 3 -12.16 -5.37 7.51
N PHE A 4 -12.74 -4.75 6.45
CA PHE A 4 -12.06 -3.68 5.73
C PHE A 4 -11.80 -2.47 6.64
N GLU A 5 -12.80 -2.07 7.41
CA GLU A 5 -12.68 -0.93 8.32
C GLU A 5 -11.68 -1.22 9.44
N ASN A 6 -11.72 -2.44 9.99
CA ASN A 6 -10.79 -2.83 11.04
C ASN A 6 -9.34 -2.77 10.57
N VAL A 7 -9.07 -3.31 9.39
CA VAL A 7 -7.72 -3.31 8.83
C VAL A 7 -7.24 -1.89 8.56
N LYS A 8 -8.09 -1.06 7.96
CA LYS A 8 -7.71 0.33 7.67
C LYS A 8 -7.50 1.16 8.94
N ALA A 9 -8.16 0.81 10.02
CA ALA A 9 -7.98 1.50 11.30
C ALA A 9 -6.65 1.15 11.99
N VAL A 10 -6.12 -0.06 11.72
CA VAL A 10 -4.94 -0.58 12.40
C VAL A 10 -3.67 -0.39 11.59
N VAL A 11 -3.75 -0.52 10.26
CA VAL A 11 -2.58 -0.57 9.39
C VAL A 11 -2.55 0.65 8.47
N THR A 12 -1.47 1.43 8.52
CA THR A 12 -1.28 2.53 7.58
C THR A 12 -0.71 1.99 6.27
N VAL A 13 -0.87 2.77 5.21
CA VAL A 13 -0.28 2.44 3.90
C VAL A 13 1.23 2.31 4.01
N ARG A 14 1.88 3.21 4.74
CA ARG A 14 3.32 3.17 4.94
C ARG A 14 3.76 1.90 5.66
N GLN A 15 3.05 1.52 6.73
CA GLN A 15 3.39 0.32 7.48
C GLN A 15 3.33 -0.92 6.59
N ALA A 16 2.25 -1.04 5.80
CA ALA A 16 2.11 -2.17 4.89
C ALA A 16 3.21 -2.17 3.83
N ALA A 17 3.49 -1.01 3.24
CA ALA A 17 4.53 -0.89 2.22
C ALA A 17 5.90 -1.35 2.75
N GLU A 18 6.28 -0.89 3.93
CA GLU A 18 7.54 -1.27 4.55
C GLU A 18 7.56 -2.76 4.88
N HIS A 19 6.48 -3.27 5.45
CA HIS A 19 6.38 -4.68 5.80
C HIS A 19 6.52 -5.59 4.58
N TYR A 20 5.98 -5.18 3.44
CA TYR A 20 6.02 -5.96 2.22
C TYR A 20 7.22 -5.64 1.32
N GLY A 21 8.21 -4.95 1.86
CA GLY A 21 9.51 -4.84 1.20
C GLY A 21 9.75 -3.59 0.37
N LEU A 22 8.84 -2.63 0.38
CA LEU A 22 9.09 -1.36 -0.28
C LEU A 22 10.01 -0.50 0.56
N LYS A 23 11.02 0.10 -0.07
CA LYS A 23 11.92 1.02 0.63
C LYS A 23 11.29 2.40 0.65
N VAL A 24 10.89 2.84 1.83
CA VAL A 24 10.26 4.14 2.02
C VAL A 24 11.33 5.12 2.48
N GLY A 25 11.57 6.13 1.68
CA GLY A 25 12.59 7.14 1.96
C GLY A 25 12.00 8.44 2.47
N ARG A 26 12.79 9.49 2.29
CA ARG A 26 12.45 10.82 2.77
C ARG A 26 11.11 11.28 2.21
N GLY A 27 10.28 11.91 3.06
CA GLY A 27 8.98 12.41 2.66
C GLY A 27 7.97 11.32 2.35
N ASN A 28 8.19 10.10 2.84
CA ASN A 28 7.31 8.95 2.61
C ASN A 28 7.19 8.62 1.11
N MET A 29 8.28 8.79 0.39
CA MET A 29 8.32 8.48 -1.04
C MET A 29 8.98 7.13 -1.27
N ALA A 30 8.50 6.42 -2.30
CA ALA A 30 9.05 5.12 -2.69
C ALA A 30 8.99 4.98 -4.21
N CYS A 31 9.82 4.09 -4.75
CA CYS A 31 9.67 3.69 -6.14
C CYS A 31 8.39 2.91 -6.29
N CYS A 32 7.59 3.24 -7.31
CA CYS A 32 6.32 2.59 -7.55
C CYS A 32 6.54 1.17 -8.06
N PRO A 33 5.95 0.14 -7.44
CA PRO A 33 6.12 -1.24 -7.89
C PRO A 33 5.21 -1.60 -9.08
N PHE A 34 4.35 -0.67 -9.51
CA PHE A 34 3.34 -0.95 -10.52
C PHE A 34 3.76 -0.51 -11.93
N HIS A 35 4.95 0.07 -12.06
CA HIS A 35 5.55 0.38 -13.35
C HIS A 35 7.07 0.38 -13.20
N ASN A 36 7.79 0.45 -14.30
CA ASN A 36 9.25 0.47 -14.27
C ASN A 36 9.73 1.84 -13.83
N ASP A 37 10.08 1.94 -12.54
CA ASP A 37 10.38 3.21 -11.89
C ASP A 37 11.79 3.17 -11.28
N HIS A 38 12.61 4.16 -11.63
CA HIS A 38 13.99 4.25 -11.13
C HIS A 38 14.18 5.37 -10.12
N THR A 39 13.16 6.20 -9.93
CA THR A 39 13.19 7.29 -8.96
C THR A 39 11.93 7.24 -8.11
N PRO A 40 12.00 7.68 -6.84
CA PRO A 40 10.81 7.69 -5.99
C PRO A 40 9.74 8.60 -6.58
N SER A 41 8.62 8.01 -6.96
CA SER A 41 7.50 8.75 -7.53
C SER A 41 6.16 8.44 -6.85
N MET A 42 6.15 7.51 -5.89
CA MET A 42 4.93 7.15 -5.17
C MET A 42 4.96 7.71 -3.76
N LYS A 43 3.93 8.48 -3.42
CA LYS A 43 3.74 9.03 -2.08
C LYS A 43 2.90 8.07 -1.24
N LEU A 44 3.40 7.76 -0.04
CA LEU A 44 2.70 6.86 0.89
C LEU A 44 2.15 7.70 2.05
N ASN A 45 0.87 8.05 1.97
CA ASN A 45 0.18 8.75 3.04
C ASN A 45 -0.35 7.74 4.06
N GLU A 46 -0.93 8.20 5.15
CA GLU A 46 -1.51 7.28 6.14
C GLU A 46 -2.63 6.45 5.55
N ASP A 47 -3.53 7.10 4.83
CA ASP A 47 -4.78 6.49 4.37
C ASP A 47 -4.75 6.03 2.93
N TYR A 48 -3.81 6.55 2.12
CA TYR A 48 -3.78 6.22 0.71
C TYR A 48 -2.39 6.42 0.14
N PHE A 49 -2.16 5.81 -1.03
CA PHE A 49 -0.94 6.06 -1.80
C PHE A 49 -1.32 6.70 -3.13
N TYR A 50 -0.36 7.41 -3.71
CA TYR A 50 -0.53 7.99 -5.03
C TYR A 50 0.81 8.00 -5.76
N CYS A 51 0.83 7.46 -6.98
CA CYS A 51 2.02 7.49 -7.82
C CYS A 51 1.91 8.62 -8.83
N PHE A 52 2.83 9.58 -8.73
CA PHE A 52 2.87 10.71 -9.66
C PHE A 52 3.35 10.30 -11.05
N GLY A 53 3.98 9.14 -11.17
CA GLY A 53 4.48 8.63 -12.45
C GLY A 53 3.43 7.93 -13.29
N CYS A 54 2.55 7.14 -12.68
CA CYS A 54 1.58 6.35 -13.43
C CYS A 54 0.13 6.57 -13.00
N GLY A 55 -0.11 7.37 -11.95
CA GLY A 55 -1.45 7.66 -11.48
C GLY A 55 -2.07 6.57 -10.60
N ALA A 56 -1.35 5.51 -10.28
CA ALA A 56 -1.87 4.47 -9.41
C ALA A 56 -2.20 5.04 -8.03
N THR A 57 -3.35 4.70 -7.49
CA THR A 57 -3.79 5.18 -6.18
C THR A 57 -4.71 4.16 -5.52
N GLY A 58 -4.83 4.24 -4.20
CA GLY A 58 -5.70 3.37 -3.43
C GLY A 58 -5.40 3.46 -1.95
N ASP A 59 -6.16 2.70 -1.16
CA ASP A 59 -5.92 2.57 0.28
C ASP A 59 -4.94 1.41 0.56
N VAL A 60 -4.77 1.08 1.84
CA VAL A 60 -3.86 0.00 2.22
C VAL A 60 -4.31 -1.35 1.66
N ILE A 61 -5.60 -1.58 1.55
CA ILE A 61 -6.14 -2.80 0.97
C ILE A 61 -5.85 -2.85 -0.53
N GLY A 62 -6.06 -1.73 -1.22
CA GLY A 62 -5.76 -1.63 -2.64
C GLY A 62 -4.29 -1.82 -2.95
N LEU A 63 -3.41 -1.26 -2.11
CA LEU A 63 -1.96 -1.47 -2.25
C LEU A 63 -1.61 -2.95 -2.16
N THR A 64 -2.10 -3.61 -1.13
CA THR A 64 -1.81 -5.02 -0.87
C THR A 64 -2.38 -5.92 -1.98
N ALA A 65 -3.60 -5.63 -2.41
CA ALA A 65 -4.24 -6.38 -3.48
C ALA A 65 -3.41 -6.32 -4.77
N ARG A 66 -2.90 -5.14 -5.12
CA ARG A 66 -2.09 -4.98 -6.33
C ARG A 66 -0.71 -5.62 -6.20
N LEU A 67 -0.09 -5.51 -5.02
CA LEU A 67 1.25 -6.09 -4.80
C LEU A 67 1.25 -7.61 -4.96
N PHE A 68 0.20 -8.27 -4.51
CA PHE A 68 0.14 -9.73 -4.49
C PHE A 68 -0.88 -10.32 -5.45
N ASN A 69 -1.49 -9.48 -6.29
CA ASN A 69 -2.51 -9.91 -7.25
C ASN A 69 -3.66 -10.65 -6.57
N LEU A 70 -4.20 -10.04 -5.53
CA LEU A 70 -5.29 -10.59 -4.72
C LEU A 70 -6.56 -9.78 -4.94
N SER A 71 -7.71 -10.37 -4.60
CA SER A 71 -8.94 -9.61 -4.46
C SER A 71 -8.83 -8.69 -3.25
N ASN A 72 -9.71 -7.70 -3.15
CA ASN A 72 -9.72 -6.81 -1.99
C ASN A 72 -9.98 -7.58 -0.71
N TYR A 73 -10.88 -8.56 -0.74
CA TYR A 73 -11.17 -9.38 0.44
C TYR A 73 -9.96 -10.18 0.87
N GLU A 74 -9.29 -10.83 -0.08
CA GLU A 74 -8.07 -11.60 0.21
C GLU A 74 -6.96 -10.69 0.75
N ALA A 75 -6.83 -9.49 0.21
CA ALA A 75 -5.84 -8.53 0.68
C ALA A 75 -6.15 -8.10 2.12
N ALA A 76 -7.42 -7.86 2.43
CA ALA A 76 -7.83 -7.50 3.80
C ALA A 76 -7.53 -8.63 4.78
N GLN A 77 -7.79 -9.87 4.38
CA GLN A 77 -7.47 -11.04 5.21
C GLN A 77 -5.97 -11.16 5.44
N LYS A 78 -5.17 -10.94 4.39
CA LYS A 78 -3.71 -10.99 4.51
C LYS A 78 -3.20 -9.93 5.48
N LEU A 79 -3.71 -8.71 5.38
CA LEU A 79 -3.33 -7.63 6.29
C LEU A 79 -3.72 -7.95 7.73
N ALA A 80 -4.90 -8.50 7.93
CA ALA A 80 -5.35 -8.89 9.26
C ALA A 80 -4.46 -10.00 9.85
N TYR A 81 -3.94 -10.87 9.02
CA TYR A 81 -3.03 -11.93 9.43
C TYR A 81 -1.63 -11.38 9.75
N ASP A 82 -1.13 -10.48 8.91
CA ASP A 82 0.24 -9.98 9.00
C ASP A 82 0.43 -8.88 10.05
N PHE A 83 -0.66 -8.26 10.50
CA PHE A 83 -0.60 -7.14 11.47
C PHE A 83 -1.55 -7.30 12.69
#